data_44987aa4312a64b82e9696276156f26c
#
_entry.id   44987aa4312a64b82e9696276156f26c
#
_cell.length_a   1.000
_cell.length_b   1.000
_cell.length_c   1.000
_cell.angle_alpha   90.00
_cell.angle_beta   90.00
_cell.angle_gamma   90.00
#
_symmetry.space_group_name_H-M   'P 1'
#
loop_
_entity.id
_entity.type
_entity.pdbx_description
1 polymer ?
#
loop_
_entity_poly.entity_id
_entity_poly.type
_entity_poly.pdbx_seq_one_letter_code
_entity_poly.pdbx_strand_id
1 'polypeptide(L)'
;MANRSKSYVIIILIIILLVLGLVFLGTGCTGDENYKGSVPAKKTSSEITGSQEIFLKGSDTVLPLAQAEAEEFTNENPGKSVSVTGGGSGVGITALIDGEVDIATASREMKPEELEAAKVNGINPVEHTIAYDGISVIVNPQNPVSELTFGQLRGIYNGSISNWKEVGGEDRPIVTISRDSSSGTYEFFKEEVLLGDEYRPDALTQPATGGILLEVSQNPNAVGYIGVAYLDESVKALNLDAGNGSVAPSSENITSGAYPLSRALYFYTNGEPSGLTKEFIDFVMSEKGQNLISEVGYFPVQ
;
A
#
# COMPACT_ATOMS: atom_id res chain seq x y z
N MET A 1 46.97 -4.09 6.81
CA MET A 1 45.66 -3.86 6.14
C MET A 1 45.78 -3.32 4.70
N ALA A 2 46.92 -3.46 4.02
CA ALA A 2 47.16 -2.84 2.70
C ALA A 2 47.07 -3.81 1.49
N ASN A 3 46.63 -5.07 1.69
CA ASN A 3 46.66 -6.08 0.61
C ASN A 3 45.31 -6.50 0.04
N ARG A 4 44.19 -6.06 0.64
CA ARG A 4 42.83 -6.37 0.12
C ARG A 4 42.32 -5.39 -0.94
N SER A 5 42.78 -4.14 -0.92
CA SER A 5 42.38 -3.09 -1.89
C SER A 5 42.90 -3.37 -3.32
N LYS A 6 44.08 -3.96 -3.47
CA LYS A 6 44.66 -4.23 -4.79
C LYS A 6 43.97 -5.39 -5.54
N SER A 7 43.40 -6.35 -4.82
CA SER A 7 42.69 -7.47 -5.45
C SER A 7 41.37 -7.06 -6.09
N TYR A 8 40.62 -6.12 -5.50
CA TYR A 8 39.36 -5.63 -6.08
C TYR A 8 39.54 -4.79 -7.34
N VAL A 9 40.64 -4.00 -7.40
CA VAL A 9 40.94 -3.19 -8.59
C VAL A 9 41.32 -4.08 -9.78
N ILE A 10 42.03 -5.19 -9.56
CA ILE A 10 42.41 -6.15 -10.60
C ILE A 10 41.18 -6.91 -11.12
N ILE A 11 40.25 -7.30 -10.26
CA ILE A 11 39.02 -7.99 -10.65
C ILE A 11 38.09 -7.07 -11.49
N ILE A 12 37.96 -5.80 -11.14
CA ILE A 12 37.16 -4.81 -11.89
C ILE A 12 37.80 -4.56 -13.27
N LEU A 13 39.11 -4.47 -13.39
CA LEU A 13 39.80 -4.30 -14.67
C LEU A 13 39.65 -5.51 -15.60
N ILE A 14 39.61 -6.74 -15.06
CA ILE A 14 39.41 -7.96 -15.86
C ILE A 14 37.97 -8.04 -16.39
N ILE A 15 36.99 -7.60 -15.61
CA ILE A 15 35.55 -7.56 -16.03
C ILE A 15 35.34 -6.51 -17.15
N ILE A 16 36.00 -5.36 -17.07
CA ILE A 16 35.92 -4.29 -18.10
C ILE A 16 36.56 -4.76 -19.42
N LEU A 17 37.65 -5.51 -19.37
CA LEU A 17 38.30 -6.07 -20.57
C LEU A 17 37.52 -7.19 -21.23
N LEU A 18 36.72 -7.98 -20.48
CA LEU A 18 35.85 -9.01 -21.01
C LEU A 18 34.62 -8.44 -21.72
N VAL A 19 34.08 -7.31 -21.27
CA VAL A 19 32.95 -6.62 -21.88
C VAL A 19 33.34 -5.90 -23.18
N LEU A 20 34.55 -5.38 -23.29
CA LEU A 20 35.07 -4.73 -24.48
C LEU A 20 35.49 -5.72 -25.61
N GLY A 21 35.74 -6.99 -25.27
CA GLY A 21 36.11 -8.02 -26.24
C GLY A 21 34.94 -8.61 -27.05
N LEU A 22 33.68 -8.39 -26.63
CA LEU A 22 32.48 -8.96 -27.26
C LEU A 22 31.85 -8.09 -28.34
N VAL A 23 32.38 -6.87 -28.57
CA VAL A 23 31.80 -5.91 -29.54
C VAL A 23 32.50 -5.95 -30.91
N PHE A 24 33.55 -6.74 -31.13
CA PHE A 24 34.40 -6.67 -32.34
C PHE A 24 34.35 -7.90 -33.26
N LEU A 25 33.34 -8.78 -33.18
CA LEU A 25 33.19 -9.90 -34.11
C LEU A 25 31.79 -9.91 -34.75
N GLY A 26 31.59 -9.04 -35.74
CA GLY A 26 30.31 -9.02 -36.47
C GLY A 26 30.25 -8.05 -37.64
N THR A 27 31.27 -8.05 -38.53
CA THR A 27 31.09 -7.42 -39.85
C THR A 27 31.79 -8.24 -40.91
N GLY A 28 31.02 -8.72 -41.89
CA GLY A 28 31.52 -9.12 -43.21
C GLY A 28 31.03 -10.49 -43.68
N CYS A 29 30.05 -10.48 -44.57
CA CYS A 29 30.20 -11.03 -45.92
C CYS A 29 28.87 -10.90 -46.68
N THR A 30 28.94 -10.16 -47.78
CA THR A 30 27.98 -10.09 -48.89
C THR A 30 28.05 -11.36 -49.71
N GLY A 31 26.89 -11.83 -50.18
CA GLY A 31 26.79 -12.90 -51.19
C GLY A 31 25.36 -13.06 -51.65
N ASP A 32 25.05 -12.50 -52.84
CA ASP A 32 23.86 -12.79 -53.63
C ASP A 32 23.79 -14.28 -53.98
N GLU A 33 22.59 -14.87 -53.88
CA GLU A 33 22.09 -15.80 -54.91
C GLU A 33 20.59 -16.06 -54.74
N ASN A 34 19.90 -15.91 -55.90
CA ASN A 34 18.52 -16.22 -56.17
C ASN A 34 18.20 -17.69 -55.95
N TYR A 35 17.20 -18.01 -55.09
CA TYR A 35 16.45 -19.26 -55.17
C TYR A 35 14.96 -19.04 -55.11
N LYS A 36 14.29 -19.18 -56.26
CA LYS A 36 12.83 -19.27 -56.39
C LYS A 36 12.40 -20.67 -55.98
N GLY A 37 11.71 -20.80 -54.86
CA GLY A 37 11.01 -22.02 -54.48
C GLY A 37 9.72 -21.64 -53.75
N SER A 38 8.61 -21.67 -54.45
CA SER A 38 7.28 -21.47 -53.91
C SER A 38 6.83 -22.67 -53.10
N VAL A 39 6.70 -22.52 -51.79
CA VAL A 39 5.97 -23.46 -50.93
C VAL A 39 4.79 -22.69 -50.33
N PRO A 40 3.53 -23.17 -50.42
CA PRO A 40 2.40 -22.47 -49.86
C PRO A 40 2.48 -22.53 -48.34
N ALA A 41 2.74 -21.40 -47.73
CA ALA A 41 2.66 -21.25 -46.28
C ALA A 41 1.21 -21.41 -45.84
N LYS A 42 0.91 -22.51 -45.19
CA LYS A 42 -0.29 -22.74 -44.40
C LYS A 42 -0.24 -21.73 -43.26
N LYS A 43 -1.00 -20.64 -43.40
CA LYS A 43 -1.25 -19.73 -42.30
C LYS A 43 -1.98 -20.49 -41.19
N THR A 44 -1.23 -21.00 -40.23
CA THR A 44 -1.79 -21.32 -38.93
C THR A 44 -1.88 -19.99 -38.24
N SER A 45 -3.03 -19.36 -38.26
CA SER A 45 -3.37 -18.29 -37.32
C SER A 45 -3.45 -18.93 -35.94
N SER A 46 -2.33 -18.98 -35.23
CA SER A 46 -2.40 -18.96 -33.77
C SER A 46 -2.96 -17.60 -33.42
N GLU A 47 -4.21 -17.54 -33.02
CA GLU A 47 -4.73 -16.45 -32.25
C GLU A 47 -3.81 -16.33 -31.00
N ILE A 48 -2.90 -15.37 -31.03
CA ILE A 48 -2.31 -14.84 -29.83
C ILE A 48 -3.49 -14.13 -29.17
N THR A 49 -4.20 -14.82 -28.29
CA THR A 49 -5.07 -14.17 -27.30
C THR A 49 -4.15 -13.26 -26.54
N GLY A 50 -4.18 -11.94 -26.86
CA GLY A 50 -3.42 -10.94 -26.12
C GLY A 50 -3.82 -11.06 -24.66
N SER A 51 -2.85 -11.22 -23.77
CA SER A 51 -3.10 -11.17 -22.34
C SER A 51 -3.73 -9.83 -22.03
N GLN A 52 -4.89 -9.85 -21.38
CA GLN A 52 -5.50 -8.62 -20.89
C GLN A 52 -4.90 -8.31 -19.53
N GLU A 53 -4.49 -7.08 -19.30
CA GLU A 53 -3.88 -6.65 -18.05
C GLU A 53 -4.50 -5.33 -17.58
N ILE A 54 -4.71 -5.21 -16.28
CA ILE A 54 -5.07 -3.96 -15.61
C ILE A 54 -4.07 -3.61 -14.52
N PHE A 55 -3.94 -2.32 -14.26
CA PHE A 55 -2.97 -1.77 -13.31
C PHE A 55 -3.69 -1.10 -12.14
N LEU A 56 -3.31 -1.53 -10.94
CA LEU A 56 -3.76 -0.96 -9.67
C LEU A 56 -2.58 -0.28 -8.97
N LYS A 57 -2.82 0.91 -8.39
CA LYS A 57 -1.79 1.62 -7.62
C LYS A 57 -2.41 2.40 -6.47
N GLY A 58 -1.70 2.49 -5.35
CA GLY A 58 -2.09 3.43 -4.30
C GLY A 58 -1.81 2.96 -2.88
N SER A 59 -2.85 2.83 -2.07
CA SER A 59 -2.77 2.62 -0.63
C SER A 59 -1.95 1.40 -0.23
N ASP A 60 -0.92 1.61 0.60
CA ASP A 60 -0.17 0.50 1.21
C ASP A 60 -1.02 -0.27 2.23
N THR A 61 -2.05 0.36 2.79
CA THR A 61 -3.04 -0.35 3.62
C THR A 61 -3.83 -1.35 2.80
N VAL A 62 -4.26 -0.97 1.59
CA VAL A 62 -5.05 -1.84 0.70
C VAL A 62 -4.17 -2.87 -0.03
N LEU A 63 -2.87 -2.63 -0.11
CA LEU A 63 -1.94 -3.44 -0.92
C LEU A 63 -2.02 -4.95 -0.66
N PRO A 64 -1.98 -5.46 0.59
CA PRO A 64 -2.07 -6.92 0.82
C PRO A 64 -3.39 -7.52 0.34
N LEU A 65 -4.50 -6.80 0.55
CA LEU A 65 -5.81 -7.21 0.10
C LEU A 65 -5.87 -7.25 -1.44
N ALA A 66 -5.50 -6.15 -2.09
CA ALA A 66 -5.52 -6.06 -3.55
C ALA A 66 -4.60 -7.08 -4.22
N GLN A 67 -3.47 -7.43 -3.59
CA GLN A 67 -2.57 -8.49 -4.07
C GLN A 67 -3.20 -9.88 -3.96
N ALA A 68 -3.83 -10.20 -2.83
CA ALA A 68 -4.51 -11.48 -2.65
C ALA A 68 -5.68 -11.66 -3.64
N GLU A 69 -6.48 -10.61 -3.83
CA GLU A 69 -7.58 -10.57 -4.81
C GLU A 69 -7.05 -10.73 -6.26
N ALA A 70 -5.97 -10.03 -6.59
CA ALA A 70 -5.33 -10.09 -7.91
C ALA A 70 -4.77 -11.48 -8.21
N GLU A 71 -4.12 -12.11 -7.23
CA GLU A 71 -3.57 -13.46 -7.36
C GLU A 71 -4.68 -14.48 -7.60
N GLU A 72 -5.72 -14.47 -6.77
CA GLU A 72 -6.81 -15.41 -6.89
C GLU A 72 -7.61 -15.21 -8.18
N PHE A 73 -7.90 -13.95 -8.55
CA PHE A 73 -8.55 -13.63 -9.82
C PHE A 73 -7.75 -14.13 -11.03
N THR A 74 -6.42 -13.93 -11.03
CA THR A 74 -5.53 -14.35 -12.12
C THR A 74 -5.47 -15.88 -12.23
N ASN A 75 -5.44 -16.57 -11.08
CA ASN A 75 -5.45 -18.04 -11.03
C ASN A 75 -6.72 -18.63 -11.65
N GLU A 76 -7.88 -18.00 -11.45
CA GLU A 76 -9.16 -18.43 -12.01
C GLU A 76 -9.38 -18.02 -13.47
N ASN A 77 -8.64 -17.02 -13.96
CA ASN A 77 -8.82 -16.42 -15.29
C ASN A 77 -7.55 -16.48 -16.14
N PRO A 78 -7.17 -17.64 -16.68
CA PRO A 78 -5.97 -17.78 -17.51
C PRO A 78 -5.97 -16.80 -18.69
N GLY A 79 -4.88 -16.03 -18.84
CA GLY A 79 -4.73 -15.00 -19.87
C GLY A 79 -5.20 -13.60 -19.45
N LYS A 80 -5.67 -13.43 -18.21
CA LYS A 80 -5.94 -12.13 -17.59
C LYS A 80 -4.95 -11.90 -16.45
N SER A 81 -4.49 -10.67 -16.26
CA SER A 81 -3.58 -10.31 -15.17
C SER A 81 -3.97 -8.99 -14.52
N VAL A 82 -3.66 -8.89 -13.23
CA VAL A 82 -3.88 -7.70 -12.42
C VAL A 82 -2.57 -7.35 -11.74
N SER A 83 -1.99 -6.20 -12.11
CA SER A 83 -0.74 -5.71 -11.53
C SER A 83 -1.02 -4.71 -10.41
N VAL A 84 -0.51 -4.97 -9.20
CA VAL A 84 -0.80 -4.15 -8.01
C VAL A 84 0.48 -3.54 -7.46
N THR A 85 0.47 -2.23 -7.25
CA THR A 85 1.58 -1.48 -6.65
C THR A 85 1.11 -0.55 -5.53
N GLY A 86 1.92 -0.42 -4.48
CA GLY A 86 1.70 0.51 -3.38
C GLY A 86 2.17 1.94 -3.67
N GLY A 87 2.43 2.71 -2.62
CA GLY A 87 2.99 4.06 -2.68
C GLY A 87 2.11 5.14 -2.01
N GLY A 88 1.01 4.74 -1.38
CA GLY A 88 0.08 5.63 -0.68
C GLY A 88 -1.14 6.03 -1.51
N SER A 89 -2.26 6.34 -0.82
CA SER A 89 -3.54 6.68 -1.46
C SER A 89 -3.43 7.89 -2.39
N GLY A 90 -2.70 8.93 -1.98
CA GLY A 90 -2.49 10.13 -2.80
C GLY A 90 -1.76 9.84 -4.11
N VAL A 91 -0.78 8.93 -4.09
CA VAL A 91 -0.06 8.51 -5.30
C VAL A 91 -0.97 7.75 -6.26
N GLY A 92 -1.82 6.84 -5.73
CA GLY A 92 -2.80 6.12 -6.56
C GLY A 92 -3.84 7.03 -7.19
N ILE A 93 -4.41 7.93 -6.38
CA ILE A 93 -5.40 8.91 -6.85
C ILE A 93 -4.80 9.81 -7.94
N THR A 94 -3.57 10.30 -7.74
CA THR A 94 -2.87 11.08 -8.77
C THR A 94 -2.68 10.27 -10.06
N ALA A 95 -2.24 9.01 -9.95
CA ALA A 95 -2.06 8.14 -11.11
C ALA A 95 -3.38 7.90 -11.87
N LEU A 96 -4.53 7.78 -11.17
CA LEU A 96 -5.84 7.70 -11.81
C LEU A 96 -6.20 9.01 -12.54
N ILE A 97 -5.96 10.16 -11.89
CA ILE A 97 -6.20 11.49 -12.48
C ILE A 97 -5.36 11.71 -13.73
N ASP A 98 -4.13 11.20 -13.75
CA ASP A 98 -3.22 11.29 -14.89
C ASP A 98 -3.47 10.20 -15.96
N GLY A 99 -4.40 9.27 -15.71
CA GLY A 99 -4.75 8.18 -16.63
C GLY A 99 -3.67 7.09 -16.74
N GLU A 100 -2.83 6.95 -15.72
CA GLU A 100 -1.73 5.97 -15.68
C GLU A 100 -2.17 4.59 -15.19
N VAL A 101 -3.32 4.49 -14.52
CA VAL A 101 -3.84 3.25 -13.93
C VAL A 101 -5.33 3.09 -14.20
N ASP A 102 -5.80 1.84 -14.15
CA ASP A 102 -7.21 1.49 -14.32
C ASP A 102 -7.98 1.66 -13.01
N ILE A 103 -7.32 1.39 -11.88
CA ILE A 103 -7.90 1.48 -10.55
C ILE A 103 -6.90 2.17 -9.60
N ALA A 104 -7.34 3.22 -8.92
CA ALA A 104 -6.63 3.74 -7.75
C ALA A 104 -7.12 3.04 -6.49
N THR A 105 -6.20 2.57 -5.63
CA THR A 105 -6.54 2.03 -4.32
C THR A 105 -6.37 3.08 -3.25
N ALA A 106 -7.34 3.24 -2.36
CA ALA A 106 -7.29 4.26 -1.32
C ALA A 106 -7.85 3.77 0.02
N SER A 107 -7.32 4.33 1.11
CA SER A 107 -7.77 4.10 2.49
C SER A 107 -8.31 5.38 3.13
N ARG A 108 -8.79 6.27 2.32
CA ARG A 108 -9.56 7.49 2.60
C ARG A 108 -10.37 7.88 1.37
N GLU A 109 -11.33 8.72 1.55
CA GLU A 109 -12.03 9.36 0.43
C GLU A 109 -11.11 10.28 -0.36
N MET A 110 -11.47 10.53 -1.63
CA MET A 110 -10.81 11.55 -2.43
C MET A 110 -11.13 12.94 -1.86
N LYS A 111 -10.10 13.78 -1.77
CA LYS A 111 -10.24 15.16 -1.31
C LYS A 111 -10.95 16.03 -2.34
N PRO A 112 -11.61 17.14 -1.92
CA PRO A 112 -12.26 18.05 -2.85
C PRO A 112 -11.34 18.57 -3.96
N GLU A 113 -10.08 18.88 -3.64
CA GLU A 113 -9.07 19.31 -4.61
C GLU A 113 -8.67 18.22 -5.61
N GLU A 114 -8.66 16.94 -5.18
CA GLU A 114 -8.40 15.79 -6.06
C GLU A 114 -9.58 15.56 -7.03
N LEU A 115 -10.81 15.69 -6.54
CA LEU A 115 -12.02 15.62 -7.36
C LEU A 115 -12.07 16.75 -8.40
N GLU A 116 -11.65 17.96 -8.03
CA GLU A 116 -11.59 19.07 -8.97
C GLU A 116 -10.47 18.86 -10.01
N ALA A 117 -9.30 18.40 -9.60
CA ALA A 117 -8.22 18.03 -10.51
C ALA A 117 -8.64 16.93 -11.50
N ALA A 118 -9.38 15.93 -11.03
CA ALA A 118 -9.93 14.88 -11.89
C ALA A 118 -10.82 15.46 -12.98
N LYS A 119 -11.76 16.34 -12.61
CA LYS A 119 -12.64 17.02 -13.61
C LYS A 119 -11.86 17.80 -14.64
N VAL A 120 -10.82 18.56 -14.24
CA VAL A 120 -9.98 19.33 -15.15
C VAL A 120 -9.30 18.41 -16.17
N ASN A 121 -8.89 17.21 -15.73
CA ASN A 121 -8.24 16.21 -16.59
C ASN A 121 -9.26 15.34 -17.37
N GLY A 122 -10.56 15.60 -17.26
CA GLY A 122 -11.59 14.82 -17.94
C GLY A 122 -11.83 13.43 -17.33
N ILE A 123 -11.37 13.19 -16.12
CA ILE A 123 -11.57 11.98 -15.35
C ILE A 123 -12.85 12.14 -14.50
N ASN A 124 -13.67 11.10 -14.45
CA ASN A 124 -14.88 11.04 -13.64
C ASN A 124 -14.73 9.92 -12.59
N PRO A 125 -14.16 10.17 -11.43
CA PRO A 125 -13.93 9.13 -10.43
C PRO A 125 -15.24 8.50 -9.96
N VAL A 126 -15.31 7.18 -10.02
CA VAL A 126 -16.37 6.37 -9.41
C VAL A 126 -15.78 5.60 -8.25
N GLU A 127 -16.40 5.75 -7.09
CA GLU A 127 -15.99 5.12 -5.84
C GLU A 127 -16.63 3.74 -5.68
N HIS A 128 -15.80 2.77 -5.30
CA HIS A 128 -16.23 1.43 -4.93
C HIS A 128 -15.71 1.11 -3.54
N THR A 129 -16.57 1.09 -2.52
CA THR A 129 -16.21 0.60 -1.19
C THR A 129 -16.04 -0.92 -1.27
N ILE A 130 -14.83 -1.41 -1.00
CA ILE A 130 -14.47 -2.83 -1.15
C ILE A 130 -14.39 -3.57 0.18
N ALA A 131 -14.03 -2.87 1.26
CA ALA A 131 -13.83 -3.44 2.60
C ALA A 131 -13.91 -2.35 3.65
N TYR A 132 -13.93 -2.76 4.93
CA TYR A 132 -13.69 -1.89 6.08
C TYR A 132 -12.37 -2.24 6.77
N ASP A 133 -11.76 -1.26 7.42
CA ASP A 133 -10.51 -1.35 8.16
C ASP A 133 -10.63 -0.56 9.48
N GLY A 134 -9.80 -0.90 10.45
CA GLY A 134 -9.61 -0.11 11.66
C GLY A 134 -8.14 0.31 11.77
N ILE A 135 -7.88 1.55 12.18
CA ILE A 135 -6.52 1.98 12.50
C ILE A 135 -6.21 1.67 13.95
N SER A 136 -5.32 0.72 14.18
CA SER A 136 -4.82 0.40 15.50
C SER A 136 -3.64 1.29 15.89
N VAL A 137 -3.69 1.89 17.07
CA VAL A 137 -2.54 2.53 17.71
C VAL A 137 -1.74 1.45 18.40
N ILE A 138 -0.46 1.38 18.09
CA ILE A 138 0.43 0.29 18.54
C ILE A 138 1.62 0.82 19.34
N VAL A 139 2.03 0.03 20.31
CA VAL A 139 3.25 0.23 21.10
C VAL A 139 4.03 -1.07 21.19
N ASN A 140 5.29 -0.99 21.62
CA ASN A 140 6.07 -2.17 21.94
C ASN A 140 5.40 -2.97 23.09
N PRO A 141 5.41 -4.33 23.08
CA PRO A 141 4.82 -5.14 24.14
C PRO A 141 5.35 -4.86 25.55
N GLN A 142 6.58 -4.32 25.66
CA GLN A 142 7.17 -3.93 26.96
C GLN A 142 6.60 -2.60 27.52
N ASN A 143 5.89 -1.81 26.72
CA ASN A 143 5.27 -0.59 27.19
C ASN A 143 4.06 -0.92 28.09
N PRO A 144 3.98 -0.41 29.35
CA PRO A 144 2.89 -0.76 30.27
C PRO A 144 1.54 -0.12 29.91
N VAL A 145 1.54 0.95 29.08
CA VAL A 145 0.30 1.63 28.66
C VAL A 145 -0.55 0.70 27.82
N SER A 146 -1.85 0.58 28.13
CA SER A 146 -2.81 -0.28 27.44
C SER A 146 -3.96 0.48 26.79
N GLU A 147 -4.13 1.74 27.13
CA GLU A 147 -5.19 2.60 26.59
C GLU A 147 -4.75 4.07 26.49
N LEU A 148 -5.36 4.81 25.59
CA LEU A 148 -5.20 6.27 25.46
C LEU A 148 -6.57 6.90 25.17
N THR A 149 -6.80 8.07 25.75
CA THR A 149 -7.89 8.92 25.27
C THR A 149 -7.49 9.61 23.95
N PHE A 150 -8.47 10.04 23.16
CA PHE A 150 -8.19 10.82 21.94
C PHE A 150 -7.41 12.11 22.24
N GLY A 151 -7.70 12.76 23.37
CA GLY A 151 -6.93 13.94 23.82
C GLY A 151 -5.47 13.63 24.10
N GLN A 152 -5.17 12.48 24.74
CA GLN A 152 -3.79 12.02 24.96
C GLN A 152 -3.11 11.65 23.64
N LEU A 153 -3.79 10.91 22.79
CA LEU A 153 -3.27 10.51 21.47
C LEU A 153 -2.95 11.74 20.62
N ARG A 154 -3.86 12.73 20.55
CA ARG A 154 -3.61 14.02 19.90
C ARG A 154 -2.40 14.74 20.51
N GLY A 155 -2.33 14.79 21.84
CA GLY A 155 -1.21 15.41 22.55
C GLY A 155 0.15 14.78 22.25
N ILE A 156 0.19 13.46 22.11
CA ILE A 156 1.39 12.71 21.72
C ILE A 156 1.84 13.11 20.31
N TYR A 157 0.91 13.11 19.35
CA TYR A 157 1.24 13.33 17.95
C TYR A 157 1.42 14.79 17.55
N ASN A 158 0.85 15.75 18.30
CA ASN A 158 1.14 17.19 18.12
C ASN A 158 2.31 17.70 18.99
N GLY A 159 2.86 16.84 19.90
CA GLY A 159 4.03 17.12 20.70
C GLY A 159 3.76 17.80 22.03
N SER A 160 2.50 18.06 22.41
CA SER A 160 2.15 18.61 23.73
C SER A 160 2.34 17.59 24.87
N ILE A 161 2.33 16.29 24.57
CA ILE A 161 2.72 15.18 25.46
C ILE A 161 3.97 14.52 24.85
N SER A 162 5.05 14.49 25.62
CA SER A 162 6.34 14.00 25.13
C SER A 162 6.98 12.90 25.98
N ASN A 163 6.34 12.55 27.09
CA ASN A 163 6.85 11.54 28.02
C ASN A 163 5.74 10.55 28.40
N TRP A 164 6.02 9.26 28.37
CA TRP A 164 5.06 8.21 28.68
C TRP A 164 4.46 8.34 30.08
N LYS A 165 5.17 8.91 31.08
CA LYS A 165 4.63 9.15 32.42
C LYS A 165 3.40 10.06 32.44
N GLU A 166 3.25 10.93 31.45
CA GLU A 166 2.11 11.85 31.35
C GLU A 166 0.80 11.13 31.00
N VAL A 167 0.92 9.89 30.52
CA VAL A 167 -0.20 9.02 30.16
C VAL A 167 -0.20 7.67 30.92
N GLY A 168 0.45 7.66 32.09
CA GLY A 168 0.44 6.48 32.99
C GLY A 168 1.52 5.44 32.71
N GLY A 169 2.46 5.71 31.84
CA GLY A 169 3.62 4.87 31.53
C GLY A 169 4.84 5.18 32.38
N GLU A 170 5.99 4.65 31.97
CA GLU A 170 7.28 4.89 32.62
C GLU A 170 7.83 6.29 32.30
N ASP A 171 8.77 6.79 33.12
CA ASP A 171 9.45 8.08 32.87
C ASP A 171 10.46 7.93 31.71
N ARG A 172 9.94 7.92 30.48
CA ARG A 172 10.70 7.78 29.22
C ARG A 172 10.13 8.68 28.14
N PRO A 173 10.97 9.21 27.24
CA PRO A 173 10.49 10.01 26.11
C PRO A 173 9.63 9.17 25.18
N ILE A 174 8.62 9.78 24.56
CA ILE A 174 7.81 9.14 23.52
C ILE A 174 8.49 9.37 22.16
N VAL A 175 8.67 8.29 21.41
CA VAL A 175 9.10 8.30 20.00
C VAL A 175 7.87 8.05 19.12
N THR A 176 7.42 9.08 18.41
CA THR A 176 6.26 8.97 17.52
C THR A 176 6.70 8.52 16.13
N ILE A 177 6.03 7.48 15.63
CA ILE A 177 6.22 6.98 14.27
C ILE A 177 4.95 7.28 13.47
N SER A 178 5.11 7.90 12.31
CA SER A 178 4.02 8.28 11.41
C SER A 178 4.28 7.77 9.99
N ARG A 179 3.29 7.89 9.12
CA ARG A 179 3.42 7.75 7.69
C ARG A 179 3.81 9.08 7.06
N ASP A 180 4.28 9.05 5.83
CA ASP A 180 4.44 10.25 5.01
C ASP A 180 3.08 10.81 4.52
N SER A 181 3.07 12.02 3.98
CA SER A 181 1.85 12.72 3.56
C SER A 181 1.16 12.14 2.33
N SER A 182 1.77 11.19 1.60
CA SER A 182 1.10 10.47 0.51
C SER A 182 0.15 9.39 1.02
N SER A 183 0.31 8.99 2.29
CA SER A 183 -0.47 7.93 2.92
C SER A 183 -1.89 8.37 3.26
N GLY A 184 -2.89 7.61 2.79
CA GLY A 184 -4.28 7.80 3.22
C GLY A 184 -4.47 7.58 4.72
N THR A 185 -3.66 6.72 5.34
CA THR A 185 -3.68 6.51 6.79
C THR A 185 -3.14 7.72 7.56
N TYR A 186 -2.11 8.40 7.03
CA TYR A 186 -1.62 9.66 7.59
C TYR A 186 -2.72 10.73 7.58
N GLU A 187 -3.38 10.91 6.43
CA GLU A 187 -4.43 11.92 6.29
C GLU A 187 -5.63 11.63 7.19
N PHE A 188 -6.15 10.40 7.16
CA PHE A 188 -7.26 10.00 8.02
C PHE A 188 -6.93 10.19 9.52
N PHE A 189 -5.72 9.81 9.96
CA PHE A 189 -5.30 10.01 11.34
C PHE A 189 -5.17 11.50 11.70
N LYS A 190 -4.71 12.33 10.74
CA LYS A 190 -4.64 13.79 10.92
C LYS A 190 -6.02 14.41 11.08
N GLU A 191 -7.00 13.96 10.30
CA GLU A 191 -8.37 14.44 10.38
C GLU A 191 -9.06 14.01 11.67
N GLU A 192 -9.04 12.74 11.99
CA GLU A 192 -9.81 12.16 13.09
C GLU A 192 -9.17 12.38 14.47
N VAL A 193 -7.85 12.30 14.57
CA VAL A 193 -7.13 12.37 15.84
C VAL A 193 -6.56 13.76 16.09
N LEU A 194 -5.85 14.33 15.10
CA LEU A 194 -5.22 15.62 15.24
C LEU A 194 -6.20 16.78 15.03
N LEU A 195 -7.39 16.51 14.44
CA LEU A 195 -8.41 17.53 14.15
C LEU A 195 -7.85 18.73 13.39
N GLY A 196 -6.92 18.45 12.46
CA GLY A 196 -6.23 19.44 11.65
C GLY A 196 -4.97 20.04 12.25
N ASP A 197 -4.58 19.68 13.49
CA ASP A 197 -3.25 20.05 14.02
C ASP A 197 -2.14 19.44 13.16
N GLU A 198 -0.98 20.08 13.15
CA GLU A 198 0.20 19.51 12.52
C GLU A 198 0.85 18.43 13.40
N TYR A 199 1.42 17.43 12.76
CA TYR A 199 2.26 16.45 13.45
C TYR A 199 3.49 17.15 14.05
N ARG A 200 3.93 16.66 15.19
CA ARG A 200 5.18 17.12 15.81
C ARG A 200 6.35 16.97 14.81
N PRO A 201 7.27 17.95 14.74
CA PRO A 201 8.31 17.99 13.70
C PRO A 201 9.40 16.91 13.86
N ASP A 202 9.49 16.28 15.03
CA ASP A 202 10.42 15.18 15.34
C ASP A 202 9.79 13.79 15.20
N ALA A 203 8.55 13.68 14.68
CA ALA A 203 7.96 12.40 14.33
C ALA A 203 8.77 11.72 13.23
N LEU A 204 9.10 10.44 13.43
CA LEU A 204 9.78 9.63 12.42
C LEU A 204 8.77 9.18 11.37
N THR A 205 9.06 9.40 10.10
CA THR A 205 8.17 9.03 9.00
C THR A 205 8.61 7.74 8.32
N GLN A 206 7.63 6.87 8.04
CA GLN A 206 7.82 5.61 7.32
C GLN A 206 7.04 5.62 6.00
N PRO A 207 7.64 5.20 4.89
CA PRO A 207 6.97 5.21 3.58
C PRO A 207 5.89 4.12 3.46
N ALA A 208 5.95 3.06 4.27
CA ALA A 208 5.01 1.94 4.24
C ALA A 208 4.60 1.47 5.64
N THR A 209 3.44 0.83 5.75
CA THR A 209 2.86 0.34 7.02
C THR A 209 3.80 -0.62 7.75
N GLY A 210 4.46 -1.54 7.02
CA GLY A 210 5.41 -2.50 7.61
C GLY A 210 6.61 -1.83 8.29
N GLY A 211 7.02 -0.65 7.84
CA GLY A 211 8.08 0.13 8.48
C GLY A 211 7.68 0.62 9.88
N ILE A 212 6.43 1.04 10.08
CA ILE A 212 5.92 1.41 11.41
C ILE A 212 5.91 0.21 12.34
N LEU A 213 5.39 -0.93 11.87
CA LEU A 213 5.36 -2.17 12.64
C LEU A 213 6.76 -2.55 13.14
N LEU A 214 7.74 -2.54 12.23
CA LEU A 214 9.13 -2.87 12.53
C LEU A 214 9.73 -1.92 13.59
N GLU A 215 9.61 -0.61 13.40
CA GLU A 215 10.14 0.39 14.33
C GLU A 215 9.54 0.25 15.73
N VAL A 216 8.22 0.10 15.83
CA VAL A 216 7.53 -0.05 17.12
C VAL A 216 7.92 -1.37 17.79
N SER A 217 8.07 -2.47 17.04
CA SER A 217 8.47 -3.77 17.58
C SER A 217 9.87 -3.74 18.21
N GLN A 218 10.76 -2.89 17.70
CA GLN A 218 12.15 -2.79 18.16
C GLN A 218 12.40 -1.70 19.20
N ASN A 219 11.48 -0.74 19.35
CA ASN A 219 11.68 0.42 20.23
C ASN A 219 10.63 0.47 21.34
N PRO A 220 10.98 0.16 22.62
CA PRO A 220 10.06 0.23 23.75
C PRO A 220 9.45 1.61 24.02
N ASN A 221 10.02 2.68 23.46
CA ASN A 221 9.54 4.04 23.63
C ASN A 221 8.62 4.50 22.48
N ALA A 222 8.49 3.67 21.43
CA ALA A 222 7.76 4.05 20.24
C ALA A 222 6.24 3.90 20.39
N VAL A 223 5.52 4.76 19.68
CA VAL A 223 4.11 4.65 19.36
C VAL A 223 3.94 4.84 17.85
N GLY A 224 3.10 4.03 17.25
CA GLY A 224 2.75 4.09 15.83
C GLY A 224 1.27 3.83 15.60
N TYR A 225 0.83 3.88 14.36
CA TYR A 225 -0.52 3.51 13.96
C TYR A 225 -0.50 2.76 12.62
N ILE A 226 -1.27 1.69 12.55
CA ILE A 226 -1.33 0.77 11.38
C ILE A 226 -2.76 0.29 11.16
N GLY A 227 -3.08 -0.22 9.98
CA GLY A 227 -4.31 -0.98 9.76
C GLY A 227 -4.30 -2.28 10.58
N VAL A 228 -5.47 -2.68 11.10
CA VAL A 228 -5.61 -3.88 11.97
C VAL A 228 -5.11 -5.15 11.31
N ALA A 229 -5.24 -5.26 9.97
CA ALA A 229 -4.77 -6.41 9.21
C ALA A 229 -3.23 -6.62 9.29
N TYR A 230 -2.49 -5.61 9.73
CA TYR A 230 -1.04 -5.70 9.94
C TYR A 230 -0.65 -6.07 11.38
N LEU A 231 -1.62 -6.22 12.30
CA LEU A 231 -1.32 -6.56 13.69
C LEU A 231 -0.75 -7.96 13.79
N ASP A 232 0.37 -8.08 14.51
CA ASP A 232 0.97 -9.35 14.89
C ASP A 232 1.46 -9.32 16.35
N GLU A 233 2.03 -10.42 16.82
CA GLU A 233 2.51 -10.59 18.20
C GLU A 233 3.73 -9.71 18.56
N SER A 234 4.38 -9.07 17.58
CA SER A 234 5.56 -8.23 17.78
C SER A 234 5.22 -6.86 18.39
N VAL A 235 3.95 -6.46 18.35
CA VAL A 235 3.45 -5.18 18.89
C VAL A 235 2.21 -5.38 19.75
N LYS A 236 1.88 -4.38 20.56
CA LYS A 236 0.67 -4.33 21.37
C LYS A 236 -0.26 -3.22 20.89
N ALA A 237 -1.49 -3.58 20.54
CA ALA A 237 -2.55 -2.64 20.24
C ALA A 237 -3.06 -1.97 21.53
N LEU A 238 -3.32 -0.66 21.46
CA LEU A 238 -3.94 0.10 22.53
C LEU A 238 -5.45 0.22 22.32
N ASN A 239 -6.18 0.19 23.41
CA ASN A 239 -7.57 0.61 23.41
C ASN A 239 -7.65 2.14 23.28
N LEU A 240 -8.73 2.63 22.66
CA LEU A 240 -8.96 4.05 22.50
C LEU A 240 -10.26 4.48 23.17
N ASP A 241 -10.21 5.62 23.87
CA ASP A 241 -11.39 6.26 24.45
C ASP A 241 -11.66 7.62 23.76
N ALA A 242 -12.72 7.65 22.98
CA ALA A 242 -13.24 8.86 22.34
C ALA A 242 -14.28 9.62 23.19
N GLY A 243 -14.37 9.31 24.49
CA GLY A 243 -15.29 9.93 25.44
C GLY A 243 -16.49 9.08 25.83
N ASN A 244 -16.62 7.87 25.25
CA ASN A 244 -17.69 6.92 25.53
C ASN A 244 -17.20 5.62 26.19
N GLY A 245 -15.96 5.64 26.70
CA GLY A 245 -15.28 4.48 27.28
C GLY A 245 -14.22 3.89 26.33
N SER A 246 -13.37 3.06 26.93
CA SER A 246 -12.21 2.45 26.27
C SER A 246 -12.66 1.29 25.35
N VAL A 247 -12.32 1.35 24.07
CA VAL A 247 -12.72 0.37 23.05
C VAL A 247 -11.49 -0.23 22.38
N ALA A 248 -11.44 -1.57 22.32
CA ALA A 248 -10.38 -2.31 21.65
C ALA A 248 -10.57 -2.30 20.11
N PRO A 249 -9.48 -2.36 19.32
CA PRO A 249 -9.56 -2.52 17.86
C PRO A 249 -9.88 -3.98 17.47
N SER A 250 -11.01 -4.50 17.95
CA SER A 250 -11.48 -5.84 17.63
C SER A 250 -12.39 -5.84 16.41
N SER A 251 -12.50 -7.00 15.75
CA SER A 251 -13.41 -7.19 14.62
C SER A 251 -14.84 -6.71 14.94
N GLU A 252 -15.39 -7.14 16.08
CA GLU A 252 -16.74 -6.75 16.52
C GLU A 252 -16.90 -5.24 16.66
N ASN A 253 -15.92 -4.56 17.27
CA ASN A 253 -15.98 -3.12 17.51
C ASN A 253 -15.80 -2.32 16.20
N ILE A 254 -15.01 -2.82 15.26
CA ILE A 254 -14.79 -2.16 13.96
C ILE A 254 -16.03 -2.32 13.08
N THR A 255 -16.55 -3.54 12.94
CA THR A 255 -17.73 -3.80 12.09
C THR A 255 -19.01 -3.17 12.63
N SER A 256 -19.16 -3.03 13.96
CA SER A 256 -20.27 -2.32 14.58
C SER A 256 -20.12 -0.79 14.54
N GLY A 257 -18.96 -0.25 14.13
CA GLY A 257 -18.66 1.17 14.21
C GLY A 257 -18.40 1.68 15.64
N ALA A 258 -18.26 0.80 16.64
CA ALA A 258 -17.95 1.18 18.01
C ALA A 258 -16.48 1.64 18.17
N TYR A 259 -15.56 1.10 17.35
CA TYR A 259 -14.16 1.52 17.35
C TYR A 259 -14.01 2.85 16.61
N PRO A 260 -13.48 3.89 17.24
CA PRO A 260 -13.56 5.25 16.71
C PRO A 260 -12.66 5.53 15.49
N LEU A 261 -11.66 4.67 15.21
CA LEU A 261 -10.80 4.79 14.03
C LEU A 261 -11.11 3.72 12.98
N SER A 262 -12.40 3.45 12.77
CA SER A 262 -12.89 2.59 11.67
C SER A 262 -13.07 3.42 10.40
N ARG A 263 -12.77 2.81 9.24
CA ARG A 263 -12.89 3.47 7.93
C ARG A 263 -13.21 2.48 6.82
N ALA A 264 -13.71 2.99 5.69
CA ALA A 264 -13.82 2.23 4.46
C ALA A 264 -12.50 2.22 3.68
N LEU A 265 -12.34 1.18 2.86
CA LEU A 265 -11.27 1.03 1.87
C LEU A 265 -11.90 1.06 0.48
N TYR A 266 -11.21 1.70 -0.45
CA TYR A 266 -11.79 2.08 -1.73
C TYR A 266 -10.95 1.64 -2.92
N PHE A 267 -11.64 1.26 -3.99
CA PHE A 267 -11.16 1.34 -5.35
C PHE A 267 -11.83 2.52 -6.06
N TYR A 268 -11.07 3.29 -6.82
CA TYR A 268 -11.58 4.37 -7.68
C TYR A 268 -11.29 4.04 -9.14
N THR A 269 -12.29 4.20 -9.99
CA THR A 269 -12.18 4.01 -11.44
C THR A 269 -12.53 5.28 -12.19
N ASN A 270 -12.09 5.41 -13.45
CA ASN A 270 -12.54 6.50 -14.32
C ASN A 270 -13.86 6.12 -15.02
N GLY A 271 -14.97 6.61 -14.51
CA GLY A 271 -16.32 6.22 -14.93
C GLY A 271 -16.71 4.83 -14.45
N GLU A 272 -17.88 4.37 -14.87
CA GLU A 272 -18.35 3.02 -14.58
C GLU A 272 -17.37 1.98 -15.16
N PRO A 273 -16.94 1.00 -14.39
CA PRO A 273 -15.96 0.02 -14.84
C PRO A 273 -16.52 -0.84 -15.98
N SER A 274 -15.66 -1.19 -16.93
CA SER A 274 -15.99 -2.05 -18.08
C SER A 274 -14.86 -3.04 -18.35
N GLY A 275 -15.13 -4.06 -19.18
CA GLY A 275 -14.13 -5.04 -19.56
C GLY A 275 -13.48 -5.72 -18.35
N LEU A 276 -12.15 -5.86 -18.38
CA LEU A 276 -11.40 -6.55 -17.34
C LEU A 276 -11.46 -5.84 -15.98
N THR A 277 -11.49 -4.51 -15.97
CA THR A 277 -11.65 -3.72 -14.73
C THR A 277 -12.97 -4.06 -14.03
N LYS A 278 -14.07 -4.14 -14.79
CA LYS A 278 -15.36 -4.55 -14.25
C LYS A 278 -15.33 -5.98 -13.72
N GLU A 279 -14.78 -6.90 -14.49
CA GLU A 279 -14.71 -8.32 -14.09
C GLU A 279 -13.92 -8.49 -12.78
N PHE A 280 -12.83 -7.73 -12.61
CA PHE A 280 -12.05 -7.76 -11.38
C PHE A 280 -12.83 -7.17 -10.19
N ILE A 281 -13.49 -6.03 -10.35
CA ILE A 281 -14.31 -5.43 -9.29
C ILE A 281 -15.49 -6.35 -8.93
N ASP A 282 -16.16 -6.94 -9.92
CA ASP A 282 -17.23 -7.91 -9.67
C ASP A 282 -16.72 -9.13 -8.88
N PHE A 283 -15.49 -9.59 -9.15
CA PHE A 283 -14.85 -10.66 -8.39
C PHE A 283 -14.59 -10.26 -6.95
N VAL A 284 -13.99 -9.08 -6.70
CA VAL A 284 -13.76 -8.54 -5.35
C VAL A 284 -15.06 -8.43 -4.56
N MET A 285 -16.14 -8.02 -5.21
CA MET A 285 -17.47 -7.87 -4.61
C MET A 285 -18.27 -9.17 -4.53
N SER A 286 -17.79 -10.27 -5.07
CA SER A 286 -18.40 -11.58 -4.98
C SER A 286 -18.26 -12.18 -3.58
N GLU A 287 -19.06 -13.21 -3.26
CA GLU A 287 -18.92 -13.97 -2.01
C GLU A 287 -17.48 -14.49 -1.81
N LYS A 288 -16.82 -14.92 -2.88
CA LYS A 288 -15.44 -15.41 -2.83
C LYS A 288 -14.45 -14.29 -2.49
N GLY A 289 -14.53 -13.15 -3.19
CA GLY A 289 -13.69 -11.99 -2.89
C GLY A 289 -13.92 -11.48 -1.47
N GLN A 290 -15.17 -11.35 -1.03
CA GLN A 290 -15.49 -10.90 0.32
C GLN A 290 -15.02 -11.89 1.42
N ASN A 291 -14.98 -13.19 1.15
CA ASN A 291 -14.36 -14.17 2.05
C ASN A 291 -12.83 -13.98 2.11
N LEU A 292 -12.18 -13.73 0.98
CA LEU A 292 -10.75 -13.46 0.91
C LEU A 292 -10.36 -12.20 1.70
N ILE A 293 -11.21 -11.15 1.68
CA ILE A 293 -11.06 -9.95 2.51
C ILE A 293 -10.95 -10.32 4.00
N SER A 294 -11.82 -11.23 4.47
CA SER A 294 -11.78 -11.71 5.86
C SER A 294 -10.52 -12.52 6.15
N GLU A 295 -10.05 -13.34 5.22
CA GLU A 295 -8.83 -14.16 5.36
C GLU A 295 -7.58 -13.30 5.47
N VAL A 296 -7.53 -12.18 4.74
CA VAL A 296 -6.43 -11.21 4.80
C VAL A 296 -6.47 -10.37 6.09
N GLY A 297 -7.59 -10.34 6.81
CA GLY A 297 -7.74 -9.64 8.09
C GLY A 297 -8.47 -8.30 8.01
N TYR A 298 -9.13 -8.01 6.89
CA TYR A 298 -10.04 -6.87 6.73
C TYR A 298 -11.49 -7.30 6.96
N PHE A 299 -12.41 -6.35 6.89
CA PHE A 299 -13.83 -6.59 7.16
C PHE A 299 -14.65 -6.41 5.89
N PRO A 300 -15.44 -7.44 5.51
CA PRO A 300 -16.27 -7.40 4.31
C PRO A 300 -17.35 -6.31 4.37
N VAL A 301 -17.82 -5.88 3.19
CA VAL A 301 -18.95 -4.94 3.06
C VAL A 301 -20.31 -5.64 2.98
N GLN A 302 -20.33 -6.98 2.85
CA GLN A 302 -21.53 -7.81 2.75
C GLN A 302 -21.51 -8.92 3.79
#